data_e72db22037698edce22785c101eac2b5
#
_entry.id   e72db22037698edce22785c101eac2b5
#
_cell.length_a   1.000
_cell.length_b   1.000
_cell.length_c   1.000
_cell.angle_alpha   90.00
_cell.angle_beta   90.00
_cell.angle_gamma   90.00
#
_symmetry.space_group_name_H-M   'P 1'
#
loop_
_entity.id
_entity.type
_entity.pdbx_description
1 polymer ?
#
loop_
_entity_poly.entity_id
_entity_poly.type
_entity_poly.pdbx_seq_one_letter_code
_entity_poly.pdbx_strand_id
1 'polypeptide(L)'
;MWARIKAIFRSLFGWLIRGAENPELLLRQLMDDLRAEIPKMNAQVAEVVKHEKMLEMQVDRLQQKVAELEPKVEQAVRLGPEHKEAAKRLITELQATKAQLASATEQLARAHEASVAMMRKRDAYEQRIRQQI
;
A
#
# COMPACT_ATOMS: atom_id res chain seq x y z
N MET A 1 -4.72 1.71 -22.17
CA MET A 1 -3.51 1.03 -21.69
C MET A 1 -3.31 -0.36 -22.24
N TRP A 2 -4.34 -1.16 -22.27
CA TRP A 2 -4.26 -2.52 -22.82
C TRP A 2 -3.82 -2.53 -24.30
N ALA A 3 -4.39 -1.65 -25.12
CA ALA A 3 -4.08 -1.56 -26.54
C ALA A 3 -2.62 -1.18 -26.80
N ARG A 4 -2.02 -0.32 -25.95
CA ARG A 4 -0.60 0.06 -26.07
C ARG A 4 0.34 -1.08 -25.75
N ILE A 5 0.04 -1.84 -24.71
CA ILE A 5 0.84 -2.98 -24.31
C ILE A 5 0.74 -4.09 -25.36
N LYS A 6 -0.46 -4.31 -25.90
CA LYS A 6 -0.69 -5.25 -26.98
C LYS A 6 0.06 -4.85 -28.26
N ALA A 7 0.10 -3.55 -28.57
CA ALA A 7 0.85 -3.01 -29.72
C ALA A 7 2.36 -3.13 -29.51
N ILE A 8 2.87 -2.83 -28.31
CA ILE A 8 4.29 -2.99 -27.96
C ILE A 8 4.69 -4.47 -28.04
N PHE A 9 3.86 -5.36 -27.52
CA PHE A 9 4.08 -6.80 -27.62
C PHE A 9 4.10 -7.28 -29.07
N ARG A 10 3.15 -6.84 -29.90
CA ARG A 10 3.11 -7.21 -31.31
C ARG A 10 4.33 -6.71 -32.08
N SER A 11 4.77 -5.47 -31.82
CA SER A 11 5.96 -4.95 -32.50
C SER A 11 7.24 -5.64 -32.04
N LEU A 12 7.38 -5.94 -30.76
CA LEU A 12 8.49 -6.74 -30.24
C LEU A 12 8.45 -8.16 -30.78
N PHE A 13 7.28 -8.80 -30.79
CA PHE A 13 7.08 -10.14 -31.33
C PHE A 13 7.33 -10.21 -32.83
N GLY A 14 6.83 -9.23 -33.59
CA GLY A 14 7.05 -9.17 -35.02
C GLY A 14 8.53 -9.04 -35.38
N TRP A 15 9.29 -8.28 -34.58
CA TRP A 15 10.72 -8.12 -34.77
C TRP A 15 11.48 -9.38 -34.40
N LEU A 16 11.15 -10.01 -33.28
CA LEU A 16 11.78 -11.24 -32.78
C LEU A 16 11.47 -12.45 -33.65
N ILE A 17 10.23 -12.57 -34.14
CA ILE A 17 9.80 -13.68 -35.02
C ILE A 17 10.50 -13.61 -36.38
N ARG A 18 10.79 -12.41 -36.89
CA ARG A 18 11.52 -12.25 -38.17
C ARG A 18 12.98 -12.64 -38.09
N GLY A 19 13.57 -12.58 -36.89
CA GLY A 19 14.98 -12.92 -36.67
C GLY A 19 15.24 -14.29 -36.03
N ALA A 20 14.21 -15.01 -35.59
CA ALA A 20 14.36 -16.26 -34.84
C ALA A 20 14.13 -17.48 -35.73
N GLU A 21 15.02 -18.47 -35.64
CA GLU A 21 14.88 -19.76 -36.32
C GLU A 21 13.75 -20.61 -35.70
N ASN A 22 13.40 -20.36 -34.43
CA ASN A 22 12.35 -21.11 -33.72
C ASN A 22 11.48 -20.19 -32.89
N PRO A 23 10.38 -19.65 -33.48
CA PRO A 23 9.47 -18.74 -32.74
C PRO A 23 8.75 -19.38 -31.55
N GLU A 24 8.51 -20.70 -31.58
CA GLU A 24 7.87 -21.40 -30.47
C GLU A 24 8.76 -21.43 -29.22
N LEU A 25 10.04 -21.67 -29.38
CA LEU A 25 10.99 -21.68 -28.27
C LEU A 25 11.13 -20.29 -27.65
N LEU A 26 11.17 -19.26 -28.50
CA LEU A 26 11.25 -17.88 -28.05
C LEU A 26 10.00 -17.47 -27.27
N LEU A 27 8.82 -17.89 -27.73
CA LEU A 27 7.55 -17.66 -27.05
C LEU A 27 7.52 -18.35 -25.69
N ARG A 28 7.98 -19.59 -25.59
CA ARG A 28 8.07 -20.32 -24.32
C ARG A 28 9.01 -19.62 -23.33
N GLN A 29 10.18 -19.17 -23.79
CA GLN A 29 11.11 -18.42 -22.96
C GLN A 29 10.49 -17.14 -22.44
N LEU A 30 9.78 -16.40 -23.29
CA LEU A 30 9.10 -15.18 -22.89
C LEU A 30 7.99 -15.46 -21.88
N MET A 31 7.23 -16.54 -22.08
CA MET A 31 6.19 -16.94 -21.13
C MET A 31 6.77 -17.38 -19.78
N ASP A 32 7.90 -18.08 -19.80
CA ASP A 32 8.60 -18.47 -18.58
C ASP A 32 9.13 -17.24 -17.83
N ASP A 33 9.68 -16.26 -18.54
CA ASP A 33 10.14 -15.00 -17.96
C ASP A 33 8.97 -14.24 -17.34
N LEU A 34 7.82 -14.19 -18.01
CA LEU A 34 6.61 -13.55 -17.50
C LEU A 34 6.09 -14.25 -16.24
N ARG A 35 6.12 -15.58 -16.22
CA ARG A 35 5.74 -16.37 -15.04
C ARG A 35 6.71 -16.17 -13.89
N ALA A 36 7.99 -15.97 -14.18
CA ALA A 36 9.00 -15.68 -13.16
C ALA A 36 8.79 -14.32 -12.47
N GLU A 37 8.14 -13.37 -13.15
CA GLU A 37 7.80 -12.06 -12.57
C GLU A 37 6.69 -12.13 -11.52
N ILE A 38 5.79 -13.11 -11.61
CA ILE A 38 4.67 -13.24 -10.66
C ILE A 38 5.12 -13.39 -9.21
N PRO A 39 6.10 -14.26 -8.86
CA PRO A 39 6.58 -14.33 -7.48
C PRO A 39 7.17 -13.02 -6.97
N LYS A 40 7.84 -12.26 -7.83
CA LYS A 40 8.36 -10.94 -7.50
C LYS A 40 7.25 -9.94 -7.21
N MET A 41 6.19 -9.95 -8.03
CA MET A 41 5.02 -9.11 -7.82
C MET A 41 4.30 -9.48 -6.52
N ASN A 42 4.16 -10.77 -6.23
CA ASN A 42 3.56 -11.26 -4.98
C ASN A 42 4.38 -10.81 -3.77
N ALA A 43 5.70 -10.83 -3.86
CA ALA A 43 6.57 -10.34 -2.79
C ALA A 43 6.39 -8.83 -2.58
N GLN A 44 6.28 -8.05 -3.65
CA GLN A 44 6.03 -6.61 -3.58
C GLN A 44 4.65 -6.31 -2.97
N VAL A 45 3.62 -7.05 -3.36
CA VAL A 45 2.28 -6.94 -2.78
C VAL A 45 2.32 -7.25 -1.29
N ALA A 46 3.02 -8.31 -0.89
CA ALA A 46 3.16 -8.69 0.52
C ALA A 46 3.83 -7.58 1.34
N GLU A 47 4.87 -6.93 0.80
CA GLU A 47 5.54 -5.81 1.46
C GLU A 47 4.62 -4.60 1.64
N VAL A 48 3.86 -4.24 0.61
CA VAL A 48 2.92 -3.11 0.67
C VAL A 48 1.79 -3.38 1.65
N VAL A 49 1.23 -4.60 1.64
CA VAL A 49 0.18 -5.02 2.57
C VAL A 49 0.70 -5.02 4.01
N LYS A 50 1.92 -5.48 4.23
CA LYS A 50 2.57 -5.44 5.55
C LYS A 50 2.71 -4.01 6.06
N HIS A 51 3.14 -3.10 5.20
CA HIS A 51 3.26 -1.67 5.53
C HIS A 51 1.90 -1.07 5.89
N GLU A 52 0.87 -1.38 5.10
CA GLU A 52 -0.51 -0.95 5.38
C GLU A 52 -0.98 -1.46 6.75
N LYS A 53 -0.73 -2.73 7.06
CA LYS A 53 -1.08 -3.30 8.37
C LYS A 53 -0.36 -2.63 9.52
N MET A 54 0.91 -2.29 9.36
CA MET A 54 1.66 -1.55 10.38
C MET A 54 1.06 -0.17 10.61
N LEU A 55 0.62 0.51 9.56
CA LEU A 55 -0.05 1.81 9.68
C LEU A 55 -1.43 1.69 10.33
N GLU A 56 -2.20 0.63 10.03
CA GLU A 56 -3.47 0.34 10.71
C GLU A 56 -3.27 0.19 12.22
N MET A 57 -2.26 -0.56 12.62
CA MET A 57 -1.93 -0.74 14.03
C MET A 57 -1.51 0.57 14.70
N GLN A 58 -0.76 1.40 14.00
CA GLN A 58 -0.35 2.71 14.49
C GLN A 58 -1.55 3.63 14.68
N VAL A 59 -2.47 3.65 13.72
CA VAL A 59 -3.73 4.42 13.81
C VAL A 59 -4.55 3.96 15.02
N ASP A 60 -4.70 2.64 15.20
CA ASP A 60 -5.43 2.08 16.35
C ASP A 60 -4.83 2.51 17.68
N ARG A 61 -3.51 2.45 17.81
CA ARG A 61 -2.80 2.87 19.03
C ARG A 61 -3.01 4.36 19.31
N LEU A 62 -2.96 5.18 18.27
CA LEU A 62 -3.16 6.61 18.42
C LEU A 62 -4.60 6.94 18.77
N GLN A 63 -5.59 6.23 18.20
CA GLN A 63 -7.00 6.36 18.56
C GLN A 63 -7.24 5.99 20.02
N GLN A 64 -6.63 4.90 20.48
CA GLN A 64 -6.72 4.48 21.89
C GLN A 64 -6.11 5.53 22.82
N LYS A 65 -4.97 6.07 22.43
CA LYS A 65 -4.29 7.11 23.21
C LYS A 65 -5.14 8.37 23.32
N VAL A 66 -5.77 8.78 22.23
CA VAL A 66 -6.73 9.92 22.25
C VAL A 66 -7.90 9.61 23.20
N ALA A 67 -8.47 8.40 23.10
CA ALA A 67 -9.58 7.98 23.95
C ALA A 67 -9.21 7.95 25.44
N GLU A 68 -7.95 7.67 25.76
CA GLU A 68 -7.45 7.70 27.14
C GLU A 68 -7.18 9.13 27.63
N LEU A 69 -6.65 9.99 26.77
CA LEU A 69 -6.28 11.35 27.13
C LEU A 69 -7.48 12.29 27.28
N GLU A 70 -8.53 12.12 26.49
CA GLU A 70 -9.71 13.00 26.56
C GLU A 70 -10.35 13.04 27.94
N PRO A 71 -10.66 11.90 28.60
CA PRO A 71 -11.21 11.94 29.96
C PRO A 71 -10.22 12.48 30.99
N LYS A 72 -8.93 12.26 30.80
CA LYS A 72 -7.91 12.80 31.70
C LYS A 72 -7.85 14.33 31.64
N VAL A 73 -7.99 14.90 30.42
CA VAL A 73 -8.08 16.34 30.23
C VAL A 73 -9.30 16.90 30.91
N GLU A 74 -10.48 16.28 30.71
CA GLU A 74 -11.72 16.71 31.34
C GLU A 74 -11.61 16.69 32.87
N GLN A 75 -11.06 15.62 33.42
CA GLN A 75 -10.87 15.47 34.86
C GLN A 75 -9.93 16.56 35.40
N ALA A 76 -8.81 16.81 34.73
CA ALA A 76 -7.85 17.83 35.15
C ALA A 76 -8.47 19.24 35.12
N VAL A 77 -9.28 19.53 34.12
CA VAL A 77 -10.02 20.83 34.04
C VAL A 77 -11.03 20.97 35.17
N ARG A 78 -11.75 19.88 35.50
CA ARG A 78 -12.74 19.89 36.59
C ARG A 78 -12.12 20.08 37.98
N LEU A 79 -10.87 19.64 38.15
CA LEU A 79 -10.14 19.76 39.45
C LEU A 79 -9.78 21.21 39.81
N GLY A 80 -9.93 22.14 38.85
CA GLY A 80 -9.79 23.56 39.10
C GLY A 80 -8.39 24.15 38.85
N PRO A 81 -8.19 25.43 39.25
CA PRO A 81 -6.95 26.16 38.89
C PRO A 81 -5.68 25.60 39.49
N GLU A 82 -5.78 24.82 40.55
CA GLU A 82 -4.63 24.19 41.21
C GLU A 82 -3.92 23.16 40.31
N HIS A 83 -4.68 22.61 39.36
CA HIS A 83 -4.18 21.60 38.40
C HIS A 83 -3.98 22.18 37.00
N LYS A 84 -3.90 23.49 36.86
CA LYS A 84 -3.76 24.19 35.59
C LYS A 84 -2.57 23.71 34.75
N GLU A 85 -1.42 23.51 35.40
CA GLU A 85 -0.20 23.06 34.70
C GLU A 85 -0.36 21.61 34.21
N ALA A 86 -0.95 20.72 35.02
CA ALA A 86 -1.23 19.36 34.62
C ALA A 86 -2.22 19.32 33.46
N ALA A 87 -3.28 20.15 33.49
CA ALA A 87 -4.26 20.26 32.40
C ALA A 87 -3.61 20.74 31.10
N LYS A 88 -2.71 21.73 31.16
CA LYS A 88 -1.98 22.23 30.00
C LYS A 88 -1.12 21.15 29.35
N ARG A 89 -0.40 20.37 30.16
CA ARG A 89 0.42 19.25 29.67
C ARG A 89 -0.41 18.21 28.96
N LEU A 90 -1.53 17.83 29.56
CA LEU A 90 -2.47 16.85 28.97
C LEU A 90 -3.10 17.36 27.67
N ILE A 91 -3.48 18.62 27.62
CA ILE A 91 -4.04 19.26 26.41
C ILE A 91 -2.99 19.28 25.30
N THR A 92 -1.75 19.64 25.62
CA THR A 92 -0.65 19.67 24.64
C THR A 92 -0.39 18.27 24.10
N GLU A 93 -0.33 17.27 24.98
CA GLU A 93 -0.17 15.87 24.56
C GLU A 93 -1.34 15.37 23.71
N LEU A 94 -2.57 15.73 24.09
CA LEU A 94 -3.76 15.38 23.31
C LEU A 94 -3.72 15.98 21.91
N GLN A 95 -3.38 17.26 21.80
CA GLN A 95 -3.27 17.94 20.51
C GLN A 95 -2.17 17.33 19.63
N ALA A 96 -1.01 17.03 20.22
CA ALA A 96 0.08 16.36 19.52
C ALA A 96 -0.35 14.97 19.03
N THR A 97 -1.04 14.21 19.86
CA THR A 97 -1.53 12.87 19.51
C THR A 97 -2.57 12.93 18.39
N LYS A 98 -3.49 13.89 18.45
CA LYS A 98 -4.49 14.10 17.38
C LYS A 98 -3.82 14.48 16.05
N ALA A 99 -2.77 15.28 16.08
CA ALA A 99 -2.01 15.64 14.88
C ALA A 99 -1.30 14.41 14.30
N GLN A 100 -0.69 13.59 15.15
CA GLN A 100 -0.07 12.32 14.73
C GLN A 100 -1.10 11.36 14.15
N LEU A 101 -2.29 11.27 14.77
CA LEU A 101 -3.38 10.43 14.29
C LEU A 101 -3.84 10.89 12.90
N ALA A 102 -4.02 12.19 12.69
CA ALA A 102 -4.42 12.72 11.38
C ALA A 102 -3.37 12.38 10.30
N SER A 103 -2.09 12.55 10.60
CA SER A 103 -0.98 12.21 9.70
C SER A 103 -0.95 10.71 9.40
N ALA A 104 -1.07 9.88 10.43
CA ALA A 104 -1.05 8.42 10.27
C ALA A 104 -2.26 7.92 9.46
N THR A 105 -3.44 8.51 9.67
CA THR A 105 -4.65 8.19 8.92
C THR A 105 -4.49 8.53 7.43
N GLU A 106 -3.87 9.66 7.12
CA GLU A 106 -3.58 10.06 5.75
C GLU A 106 -2.58 9.10 5.09
N GLN A 107 -1.51 8.73 5.80
CA GLN A 107 -0.53 7.76 5.33
C GLN A 107 -1.16 6.40 5.09
N LEU A 108 -2.06 5.97 5.98
CA LEU A 108 -2.80 4.72 5.83
C LEU A 108 -3.67 4.73 4.56
N ALA A 109 -4.37 5.82 4.30
CA ALA A 109 -5.19 5.96 3.09
C ALA A 109 -4.34 5.83 1.83
N ARG A 110 -3.17 6.47 1.80
CA ARG A 110 -2.23 6.37 0.68
C ARG A 110 -1.66 4.97 0.52
N ALA A 111 -1.31 4.33 1.63
CA ALA A 111 -0.80 2.95 1.62
C ALA A 111 -1.87 1.97 1.12
N HIS A 112 -3.13 2.18 1.51
CA HIS A 112 -4.24 1.37 1.03
C HIS A 112 -4.44 1.52 -0.48
N GLU A 113 -4.43 2.73 -0.99
CA GLU A 113 -4.51 2.98 -2.44
C GLU A 113 -3.37 2.32 -3.19
N ALA A 114 -2.14 2.41 -2.66
CA ALA A 114 -0.97 1.78 -3.26
C ALA A 114 -1.10 0.25 -3.27
N SER A 115 -1.57 -0.35 -2.18
CA SER A 115 -1.74 -1.80 -2.10
C SER A 115 -2.81 -2.30 -3.06
N VAL A 116 -3.94 -1.60 -3.17
CA VAL A 116 -5.02 -1.94 -4.13
C VAL A 116 -4.52 -1.82 -5.57
N ALA A 117 -3.77 -0.76 -5.88
CA ALA A 117 -3.20 -0.56 -7.22
C ALA A 117 -2.23 -1.68 -7.60
N MET A 118 -1.37 -2.11 -6.67
CA MET A 118 -0.42 -3.20 -6.90
C MET A 118 -1.12 -4.55 -7.06
N MET A 119 -2.14 -4.82 -6.27
CA MET A 119 -2.94 -6.05 -6.41
C MET A 119 -3.65 -6.11 -7.76
N ARG A 120 -4.22 -5.00 -8.22
CA ARG A 120 -4.87 -4.92 -9.54
C ARG A 120 -3.86 -5.13 -10.66
N LYS A 121 -2.67 -4.57 -10.53
CA LYS A 121 -1.59 -4.73 -11.50
C LYS A 121 -1.16 -6.20 -11.58
N ARG A 122 -0.98 -6.85 -10.43
CA ARG A 122 -0.65 -8.27 -10.36
C ARG A 122 -1.73 -9.14 -11.00
N ASP A 123 -3.00 -8.89 -10.64
CA ASP A 123 -4.13 -9.68 -11.15
C ASP A 123 -4.27 -9.51 -12.66
N ALA A 124 -4.10 -8.29 -13.18
CA ALA A 124 -4.12 -8.03 -14.62
C ALA A 124 -2.98 -8.76 -15.33
N TYR A 125 -1.82 -8.82 -14.71
CA TYR A 125 -0.65 -9.53 -15.26
C TYR A 125 -0.88 -11.03 -15.29
N GLU A 126 -1.44 -11.61 -14.24
CA GLU A 126 -1.80 -13.03 -14.17
C GLU A 126 -2.84 -13.40 -15.23
N GLN A 127 -3.86 -12.57 -15.42
CA GLN A 127 -4.88 -12.78 -16.44
C GLN A 127 -4.30 -12.77 -17.84
N ARG A 128 -3.34 -11.89 -18.11
CA ARG A 128 -2.65 -11.85 -19.41
C ARG A 128 -1.93 -13.16 -19.70
N ILE A 129 -1.23 -13.69 -18.71
CA ILE A 129 -0.51 -14.96 -18.85
C ILE A 129 -1.49 -16.08 -19.15
N ARG A 130 -2.63 -16.13 -18.46
CA ARG A 130 -3.67 -17.13 -18.69
C ARG A 130 -4.31 -17.02 -20.08
N GLN A 131 -4.52 -15.81 -20.57
CA GLN A 131 -5.11 -15.58 -21.91
C GLN A 131 -4.18 -15.96 -23.05
N GLN A 132 -2.88 -15.97 -22.82
CA GLN A 132 -1.87 -16.28 -23.84
C GLN A 132 -1.53 -17.78 -23.91
N ILE A 133 -2.03 -18.57 -22.98
CA ILE A 133 -1.93 -20.02 -22.97
C ILE A 133 -3.16 -20.61 -23.66
#